data_7f7c916b2229d79afa21dd7d9a7b5a3e
#
_entry.id   7f7c916b2229d79afa21dd7d9a7b5a3e
#
_cell.length_a   1.000
_cell.length_b   1.000
_cell.length_c   1.000
_cell.angle_alpha   90.00
_cell.angle_beta   90.00
_cell.angle_gamma   90.00
#
_symmetry.space_group_name_H-M   'P 1'
#
loop_
_entity.id
_entity.type
_entity.pdbx_description
1 polymer ?
#
loop_
_entity_poly.entity_id
_entity_poly.type
_entity_poly.pdbx_seq_one_letter_code
_entity_poly.pdbx_strand_id
1 'polypeptide(L)'
;MMGLFFAFGFCTVLVDTLIPKLKGMFQLSYTEVMLTQFCFFLAYFVVSGPAGWLIGRIGYLRAIVVGLLVMAAGCALFTPAAAVGSYPAFLGALFILASGVTTVQVAANPLTSLLGLPASASSRLTLAQAFNSVATMIGPQFGAALILAHAQVLPDPKTLTASALVALRAHEAKSVQGPFLMIASALVVFALVCWSARRSTGPAAQTGGGFVHLLGNRRLVLGALSIFAYVGAEVSIGSSIANFLMMKHTLGLSMHDAGSLISVYWGLAMVGRFAGSWLLGKLPAGRVLMGCAVGAGILAVIAGNAGGLLAAGAILSVGLFNSIQFPTIFTLAIEGLGEDTPGGSGLLCLAIVGGAVVPLATGFAADHLGLALALLVPVVCYAWIACYGLITSGSLRPAARGLAIAASPPA
;
A
#
# COMPACT_ATOMS: atom_id res chain seq x y z
N MET A 1 -6.49 15.32 5.57
CA MET A 1 -5.84 14.29 4.71
C MET A 1 -5.06 13.27 5.54
N MET A 2 -4.14 13.68 6.46
CA MET A 2 -3.36 12.72 7.29
C MET A 2 -4.22 11.67 7.99
N GLY A 3 -5.31 12.09 8.65
CA GLY A 3 -6.25 11.15 9.28
C GLY A 3 -6.89 10.14 8.32
N LEU A 4 -7.11 10.52 7.05
CA LEU A 4 -7.62 9.62 6.02
C LEU A 4 -6.59 8.53 5.67
N PHE A 5 -5.32 8.92 5.49
CA PHE A 5 -4.23 7.98 5.22
C PHE A 5 -3.98 7.05 6.41
N PHE A 6 -4.08 7.57 7.62
CA PHE A 6 -4.05 6.75 8.82
C PHE A 6 -5.20 5.73 8.85
N ALA A 7 -6.44 6.18 8.61
CA ALA A 7 -7.62 5.31 8.67
C ALA A 7 -7.56 4.15 7.68
N PHE A 8 -7.24 4.41 6.41
CA PHE A 8 -7.17 3.31 5.45
C PHE A 8 -5.96 2.40 5.67
N GLY A 9 -4.81 2.93 6.12
CA GLY A 9 -3.66 2.11 6.51
C GLY A 9 -3.98 1.20 7.69
N PHE A 10 -4.68 1.72 8.69
CA PHE A 10 -5.13 0.94 9.83
C PHE A 10 -6.08 -0.21 9.42
N CYS A 11 -7.07 0.09 8.57
CA CYS A 11 -7.98 -0.93 8.06
C CYS A 11 -7.26 -2.01 7.24
N THR A 12 -6.30 -1.63 6.41
CA THR A 12 -5.54 -2.56 5.58
C THR A 12 -4.78 -3.56 6.44
N VAL A 13 -4.06 -3.09 7.44
CA VAL A 13 -3.21 -3.95 8.28
C VAL A 13 -4.01 -4.81 9.26
N LEU A 14 -5.20 -4.37 9.64
CA LEU A 14 -6.09 -5.23 10.44
C LEU A 14 -6.56 -6.46 9.68
N VAL A 15 -6.71 -6.36 8.37
CA VAL A 15 -6.99 -7.54 7.51
C VAL A 15 -5.81 -8.52 7.55
N ASP A 16 -4.58 -8.02 7.48
CA ASP A 16 -3.38 -8.88 7.56
C ASP A 16 -3.30 -9.63 8.90
N THR A 17 -3.71 -8.99 10.00
CA THR A 17 -3.80 -9.64 11.32
C THR A 17 -4.89 -10.72 11.40
N LEU A 18 -5.88 -10.69 10.51
CA LEU A 18 -6.92 -11.71 10.44
C LEU A 18 -6.46 -12.98 9.71
N ILE A 19 -5.47 -12.89 8.83
CA ILE A 19 -5.01 -14.01 7.98
C ILE A 19 -4.62 -15.25 8.81
N PRO A 20 -3.80 -15.18 9.86
CA PRO A 20 -3.46 -16.35 10.67
C PRO A 20 -4.68 -17.01 11.31
N LYS A 21 -5.66 -16.20 11.73
CA LYS A 21 -6.91 -16.70 12.30
C LYS A 21 -7.78 -17.42 11.28
N LEU A 22 -7.91 -16.87 10.08
CA LEU A 22 -8.61 -17.51 8.95
C LEU A 22 -7.95 -18.85 8.59
N LYS A 23 -6.61 -18.89 8.52
CA LYS A 23 -5.86 -20.12 8.28
C LYS A 23 -6.19 -21.20 9.30
N GLY A 24 -6.23 -20.86 10.58
CA GLY A 24 -6.58 -21.80 11.65
C GLY A 24 -8.05 -22.26 11.60
N MET A 25 -9.00 -21.32 11.41
CA MET A 25 -10.43 -21.60 11.39
C MET A 25 -10.86 -22.49 10.21
N PHE A 26 -10.30 -22.24 9.02
CA PHE A 26 -10.69 -22.94 7.78
C PHE A 26 -9.70 -24.01 7.37
N GLN A 27 -8.61 -24.24 8.12
CA GLN A 27 -7.54 -25.19 7.79
C GLN A 27 -6.99 -24.95 6.37
N LEU A 28 -6.80 -23.68 6.03
CA LEU A 28 -6.39 -23.27 4.70
C LEU A 28 -4.97 -23.76 4.38
N SER A 29 -4.80 -24.25 3.17
CA SER A 29 -3.47 -24.43 2.57
C SER A 29 -2.76 -23.08 2.39
N TYR A 30 -1.45 -23.09 2.21
CA TYR A 30 -0.71 -21.87 1.91
C TYR A 30 -1.19 -21.19 0.63
N THR A 31 -1.58 -21.99 -0.40
CA THR A 31 -2.14 -21.47 -1.65
C THR A 31 -3.45 -20.74 -1.43
N GLU A 32 -4.35 -21.29 -0.61
CA GLU A 32 -5.62 -20.64 -0.28
C GLU A 32 -5.39 -19.35 0.50
N VAL A 33 -4.43 -19.31 1.43
CA VAL A 33 -4.04 -18.07 2.13
C VAL A 33 -3.57 -17.01 1.14
N MET A 34 -2.83 -17.36 0.09
CA MET A 34 -2.41 -16.43 -0.94
C MET A 34 -3.58 -15.84 -1.75
N LEU A 35 -4.74 -16.49 -1.79
CA LEU A 35 -5.95 -15.92 -2.40
C LEU A 35 -6.42 -14.64 -1.70
N THR A 36 -6.13 -14.44 -0.41
CA THR A 36 -6.44 -13.18 0.28
C THR A 36 -5.64 -12.02 -0.32
N GLN A 37 -4.35 -12.20 -0.55
CA GLN A 37 -3.49 -11.19 -1.19
C GLN A 37 -3.92 -10.96 -2.64
N PHE A 38 -4.17 -12.03 -3.38
CA PHE A 38 -4.67 -11.94 -4.75
C PHE A 38 -6.00 -11.16 -4.82
N CYS A 39 -6.94 -11.46 -3.95
CA CYS A 39 -8.23 -10.79 -3.86
C CYS A 39 -8.07 -9.27 -3.61
N PHE A 40 -7.13 -8.91 -2.74
CA PHE A 40 -6.81 -7.52 -2.44
C PHE A 40 -6.28 -6.77 -3.67
N PHE A 41 -5.28 -7.32 -4.36
CA PHE A 41 -4.73 -6.72 -5.57
C PHE A 41 -5.70 -6.75 -6.76
N LEU A 42 -6.59 -7.77 -6.83
CA LEU A 42 -7.65 -7.84 -7.83
C LEU A 42 -8.62 -6.66 -7.69
N ALA A 43 -8.93 -6.23 -6.45
CA ALA A 43 -9.77 -5.06 -6.23
C ALA A 43 -9.11 -3.79 -6.81
N TYR A 44 -7.78 -3.62 -6.66
CA TYR A 44 -7.07 -2.50 -7.31
C TYR A 44 -7.17 -2.58 -8.83
N PHE A 45 -6.99 -3.75 -9.41
CA PHE A 45 -7.08 -3.92 -10.86
C PHE A 45 -8.46 -3.59 -11.40
N VAL A 46 -9.53 -4.12 -10.76
CA VAL A 46 -10.90 -3.98 -11.25
C VAL A 46 -11.50 -2.61 -10.94
N VAL A 47 -11.23 -2.06 -9.74
CA VAL A 47 -11.97 -0.90 -9.21
C VAL A 47 -11.28 0.43 -9.53
N SER A 48 -9.96 0.46 -9.79
CA SER A 48 -9.24 1.72 -9.99
C SER A 48 -9.76 2.56 -11.18
N GLY A 49 -10.07 1.92 -12.30
CA GLY A 49 -10.66 2.60 -13.46
C GLY A 49 -12.05 3.20 -13.15
N PRO A 50 -13.02 2.40 -12.69
CA PRO A 50 -14.32 2.87 -12.23
C PRO A 50 -14.23 3.98 -11.17
N ALA A 51 -13.29 3.87 -10.21
CA ALA A 51 -13.09 4.90 -9.19
C ALA A 51 -12.61 6.23 -9.80
N GLY A 52 -11.67 6.19 -10.75
CA GLY A 52 -11.24 7.38 -11.47
C GLY A 52 -12.40 8.07 -12.21
N TRP A 53 -13.24 7.29 -12.89
CA TRP A 53 -14.44 7.79 -13.55
C TRP A 53 -15.46 8.37 -12.54
N LEU A 54 -15.66 7.72 -11.40
CA LEU A 54 -16.53 8.22 -10.34
C LEU A 54 -16.06 9.58 -9.84
N ILE A 55 -14.75 9.75 -9.59
CA ILE A 55 -14.15 11.01 -9.14
C ILE A 55 -14.42 12.12 -10.16
N GLY A 56 -14.27 11.85 -11.45
CA GLY A 56 -14.58 12.81 -12.51
C GLY A 56 -16.03 13.29 -12.47
N ARG A 57 -16.98 12.43 -12.06
CA ARG A 57 -18.41 12.79 -11.98
C ARG A 57 -18.82 13.50 -10.70
N ILE A 58 -18.36 13.00 -9.54
CA ILE A 58 -18.88 13.47 -8.24
C ILE A 58 -17.86 14.30 -7.43
N GLY A 59 -16.61 14.34 -7.86
CA GLY A 59 -15.51 15.03 -7.20
C GLY A 59 -14.81 14.20 -6.13
N TYR A 60 -13.60 14.63 -5.75
CA TYR A 60 -12.69 13.89 -4.86
C TYR A 60 -13.30 13.57 -3.49
N LEU A 61 -13.82 14.58 -2.77
CA LEU A 61 -14.33 14.37 -1.41
C LEU A 61 -15.57 13.47 -1.36
N ARG A 62 -16.45 13.58 -2.35
CA ARG A 62 -17.62 12.70 -2.43
C ARG A 62 -17.20 11.27 -2.77
N ALA A 63 -16.22 11.08 -3.63
CA ALA A 63 -15.66 9.76 -3.95
C ALA A 63 -14.97 9.14 -2.73
N ILE A 64 -14.25 9.93 -1.92
CA ILE A 64 -13.69 9.49 -0.64
C ILE A 64 -14.79 9.00 0.30
N VAL A 65 -15.90 9.72 0.42
CA VAL A 65 -17.03 9.30 1.25
C VAL A 65 -17.62 7.98 0.76
N VAL A 66 -17.82 7.83 -0.56
CA VAL A 66 -18.27 6.55 -1.15
C VAL A 66 -17.28 5.43 -0.80
N GLY A 67 -15.98 5.65 -0.99
CA GLY A 67 -14.94 4.67 -0.66
C GLY A 67 -14.96 4.28 0.82
N LEU A 68 -15.09 5.24 1.74
CA LEU A 68 -15.19 4.97 3.18
C LEU A 68 -16.44 4.17 3.54
N LEU A 69 -17.58 4.45 2.91
CA LEU A 69 -18.81 3.69 3.11
C LEU A 69 -18.71 2.27 2.55
N VAL A 70 -18.02 2.08 1.40
CA VAL A 70 -17.74 0.75 0.84
C VAL A 70 -16.79 -0.02 1.76
N MET A 71 -15.76 0.63 2.33
CA MET A 71 -14.90 0.02 3.36
C MET A 71 -15.71 -0.41 4.58
N ALA A 72 -16.60 0.46 5.09
CA ALA A 72 -17.44 0.14 6.22
C ALA A 72 -18.38 -1.05 5.92
N ALA A 73 -18.97 -1.10 4.73
CA ALA A 73 -19.78 -2.23 4.29
C ALA A 73 -18.94 -3.53 4.22
N GLY A 74 -17.72 -3.48 3.68
CA GLY A 74 -16.80 -4.62 3.67
C GLY A 74 -16.49 -5.11 5.07
N CYS A 75 -16.18 -4.21 6.02
CA CYS A 75 -15.98 -4.56 7.43
C CYS A 75 -17.24 -5.18 8.05
N ALA A 76 -18.43 -4.63 7.81
CA ALA A 76 -19.69 -5.18 8.32
C ALA A 76 -20.00 -6.57 7.76
N LEU A 77 -19.66 -6.83 6.49
CA LEU A 77 -19.88 -8.11 5.81
C LEU A 77 -19.02 -9.25 6.37
N PHE A 78 -17.92 -8.96 7.08
CA PHE A 78 -17.19 -10.00 7.82
C PHE A 78 -18.07 -10.67 8.89
N THR A 79 -19.05 -9.96 9.45
CA THR A 79 -19.99 -10.52 10.45
C THR A 79 -20.84 -11.67 9.88
N PRO A 80 -21.63 -11.50 8.80
CA PRO A 80 -22.37 -12.61 8.21
C PRO A 80 -21.43 -13.66 7.56
N ALA A 81 -20.29 -13.26 6.99
CA ALA A 81 -19.32 -14.22 6.48
C ALA A 81 -18.78 -15.15 7.57
N ALA A 82 -18.52 -14.60 8.76
CA ALA A 82 -18.14 -15.38 9.93
C ALA A 82 -19.28 -16.30 10.41
N ALA A 83 -20.52 -15.82 10.42
CA ALA A 83 -21.68 -16.61 10.83
C ALA A 83 -21.93 -17.82 9.91
N VAL A 84 -21.77 -17.62 8.59
CA VAL A 84 -21.87 -18.70 7.59
C VAL A 84 -20.66 -19.64 7.65
N GLY A 85 -19.52 -19.20 8.18
CA GLY A 85 -18.31 -20.01 8.26
C GLY A 85 -17.74 -20.39 6.89
N SER A 86 -17.90 -19.52 5.88
CA SER A 86 -17.51 -19.77 4.49
C SER A 86 -16.30 -18.90 4.11
N TYR A 87 -15.20 -19.54 3.71
CA TYR A 87 -14.00 -18.83 3.25
C TYR A 87 -14.27 -17.96 1.99
N PRO A 88 -15.01 -18.40 0.96
CA PRO A 88 -15.41 -17.53 -0.14
C PRO A 88 -16.21 -16.29 0.29
N ALA A 89 -17.05 -16.40 1.32
CA ALA A 89 -17.78 -15.24 1.87
C ALA A 89 -16.81 -14.23 2.53
N PHE A 90 -15.76 -14.70 3.21
CA PHE A 90 -14.68 -13.83 3.72
C PHE A 90 -13.92 -13.13 2.58
N LEU A 91 -13.58 -13.86 1.51
CA LEU A 91 -12.95 -13.27 0.32
C LEU A 91 -13.84 -12.21 -0.33
N GLY A 92 -15.16 -12.44 -0.39
CA GLY A 92 -16.11 -11.44 -0.88
C GLY A 92 -16.15 -10.17 -0.01
N ALA A 93 -16.20 -10.32 1.32
CA ALA A 93 -16.12 -9.19 2.24
C ALA A 93 -14.79 -8.43 2.11
N LEU A 94 -13.68 -9.16 1.97
CA LEU A 94 -12.34 -8.61 1.73
C LEU A 94 -12.26 -7.84 0.41
N PHE A 95 -12.83 -8.38 -0.67
CA PHE A 95 -12.87 -7.70 -1.97
C PHE A 95 -13.64 -6.38 -1.90
N ILE A 96 -14.78 -6.35 -1.18
CA ILE A 96 -15.56 -5.13 -0.98
C ILE A 96 -14.76 -4.12 -0.14
N LEU A 97 -14.13 -4.56 0.94
CA LEU A 97 -13.27 -3.69 1.75
C LEU A 97 -12.12 -3.10 0.90
N ALA A 98 -11.40 -3.95 0.16
CA ALA A 98 -10.30 -3.52 -0.71
C ALA A 98 -10.77 -2.59 -1.85
N SER A 99 -12.00 -2.79 -2.35
CA SER A 99 -12.63 -1.90 -3.33
C SER A 99 -12.85 -0.48 -2.75
N GLY A 100 -13.27 -0.41 -1.49
CA GLY A 100 -13.36 0.85 -0.76
C GLY A 100 -12.00 1.51 -0.54
N VAL A 101 -10.99 0.75 -0.11
CA VAL A 101 -9.59 1.22 0.04
C VAL A 101 -9.07 1.77 -1.28
N THR A 102 -9.26 1.04 -2.38
CA THR A 102 -8.87 1.47 -3.73
C THR A 102 -9.53 2.79 -4.10
N THR A 103 -10.84 2.91 -3.91
CA THR A 103 -11.60 4.14 -4.23
C THR A 103 -11.08 5.32 -3.42
N VAL A 104 -10.81 5.12 -2.12
CA VAL A 104 -10.21 6.16 -1.27
C VAL A 104 -8.83 6.55 -1.78
N GLN A 105 -7.97 5.61 -2.13
CA GLN A 105 -6.61 5.91 -2.61
C GLN A 105 -6.60 6.63 -3.96
N VAL A 106 -7.45 6.20 -4.92
CA VAL A 106 -7.58 6.86 -6.22
C VAL A 106 -7.99 8.33 -6.06
N ALA A 107 -8.79 8.66 -5.03
CA ALA A 107 -9.21 10.03 -4.74
C ALA A 107 -8.26 10.81 -3.83
N ALA A 108 -7.74 10.18 -2.78
CA ALA A 108 -6.94 10.85 -1.75
C ALA A 108 -5.53 11.21 -2.20
N ASN A 109 -4.89 10.37 -3.01
CA ASN A 109 -3.54 10.63 -3.49
C ASN A 109 -3.45 11.91 -4.35
N PRO A 110 -4.26 12.06 -5.43
CA PRO A 110 -4.23 13.29 -6.22
C PRO A 110 -4.76 14.49 -5.43
N LEU A 111 -5.81 14.33 -4.63
CA LEU A 111 -6.33 15.43 -3.81
C LEU A 111 -5.25 15.98 -2.88
N THR A 112 -4.49 15.11 -2.19
CA THR A 112 -3.38 15.54 -1.34
C THR A 112 -2.30 16.25 -2.14
N SER A 113 -2.02 15.81 -3.35
CA SER A 113 -1.03 16.43 -4.24
C SER A 113 -1.48 17.78 -4.77
N LEU A 114 -2.78 17.98 -4.97
CA LEU A 114 -3.37 19.22 -5.50
C LEU A 114 -3.62 20.29 -4.41
N LEU A 115 -3.70 19.89 -3.13
CA LEU A 115 -3.90 20.83 -2.02
C LEU A 115 -2.63 21.61 -1.71
N GLY A 116 -2.40 22.74 -2.37
CA GLY A 116 -1.29 23.67 -2.14
C GLY A 116 -0.33 23.77 -3.33
N LEU A 117 0.88 24.27 -3.11
CA LEU A 117 1.83 24.56 -4.18
C LEU A 117 2.29 23.27 -4.91
N PRO A 118 2.29 23.24 -6.25
CA PRO A 118 2.74 22.08 -7.02
C PRO A 118 4.15 21.60 -6.64
N ALA A 119 5.06 22.53 -6.38
CA ALA A 119 6.45 22.24 -6.01
C ALA A 119 6.60 21.41 -4.70
N SER A 120 5.61 21.42 -3.80
CA SER A 120 5.61 20.63 -2.57
C SER A 120 4.67 19.40 -2.62
N ALA A 121 4.14 19.06 -3.79
CA ALA A 121 3.17 17.96 -3.94
C ALA A 121 3.75 16.62 -3.44
N SER A 122 4.97 16.26 -3.86
CA SER A 122 5.64 15.02 -3.44
C SER A 122 5.90 14.99 -1.93
N SER A 123 6.34 16.10 -1.34
CA SER A 123 6.55 16.22 0.11
C SER A 123 5.23 16.01 0.88
N ARG A 124 4.14 16.66 0.45
CA ARG A 124 2.82 16.51 1.09
C ARG A 124 2.28 15.10 1.01
N LEU A 125 2.36 14.47 -0.15
CA LEU A 125 1.87 13.10 -0.33
C LEU A 125 2.73 12.12 0.47
N THR A 126 4.06 12.30 0.49
CA THR A 126 4.98 11.49 1.29
C THR A 126 4.68 11.63 2.78
N LEU A 127 4.40 12.85 3.25
CA LEU A 127 3.99 13.07 4.64
C LEU A 127 2.65 12.39 4.96
N ALA A 128 1.67 12.47 4.08
CA ALA A 128 0.40 11.77 4.26
C ALA A 128 0.60 10.25 4.33
N GLN A 129 1.45 9.69 3.47
CA GLN A 129 1.85 8.28 3.50
C GLN A 129 2.64 7.90 4.77
N ALA A 130 3.36 8.83 5.40
CA ALA A 130 4.01 8.59 6.69
C ALA A 130 2.97 8.30 7.79
N PHE A 131 1.83 9.01 7.81
CA PHE A 131 0.73 8.70 8.73
C PHE A 131 0.07 7.35 8.44
N ASN A 132 0.01 6.93 7.19
CA ASN A 132 -0.38 5.57 6.84
C ASN A 132 0.60 4.55 7.44
N SER A 133 1.91 4.80 7.38
CA SER A 133 2.93 3.93 7.99
C SER A 133 2.82 3.84 9.51
N VAL A 134 2.51 4.95 10.17
CA VAL A 134 2.24 4.92 11.62
C VAL A 134 1.08 3.96 11.91
N ALA A 135 0.00 4.04 11.12
CA ALA A 135 -1.15 3.17 11.27
C ALA A 135 -0.80 1.68 11.04
N THR A 136 -0.01 1.39 9.99
CA THR A 136 0.42 0.01 9.71
C THR A 136 1.39 -0.54 10.77
N MET A 137 2.12 0.31 11.46
CA MET A 137 3.02 -0.09 12.55
C MET A 137 2.28 -0.41 13.85
N ILE A 138 1.25 0.37 14.19
CA ILE A 138 0.49 0.17 15.44
C ILE A 138 -0.71 -0.77 15.26
N GLY A 139 -1.23 -0.90 14.03
CA GLY A 139 -2.40 -1.72 13.71
C GLY A 139 -2.29 -3.18 14.15
N PRO A 140 -1.16 -3.89 13.92
CA PRO A 140 -1.01 -5.28 14.36
C PRO A 140 -1.15 -5.46 15.85
N GLN A 141 -0.65 -4.51 16.67
CA GLN A 141 -0.78 -4.56 18.14
C GLN A 141 -2.24 -4.40 18.57
N PHE A 142 -2.98 -3.45 17.93
CA PHE A 142 -4.41 -3.31 18.14
C PHE A 142 -5.18 -4.54 17.64
N GLY A 143 -4.82 -5.07 16.47
CA GLY A 143 -5.38 -6.31 15.93
C GLY A 143 -5.15 -7.49 16.86
N ALA A 144 -3.93 -7.66 17.38
CA ALA A 144 -3.61 -8.68 18.35
C ALA A 144 -4.43 -8.50 19.64
N ALA A 145 -4.50 -7.29 20.18
CA ALA A 145 -5.26 -7.00 21.40
C ALA A 145 -6.78 -7.18 21.22
N LEU A 146 -7.34 -6.81 20.07
CA LEU A 146 -8.79 -6.85 19.85
C LEU A 146 -9.27 -8.18 19.26
N ILE A 147 -8.48 -8.80 18.39
CA ILE A 147 -8.89 -9.99 17.62
C ILE A 147 -8.30 -11.27 18.22
N LEU A 148 -7.04 -11.22 18.70
CA LEU A 148 -6.32 -12.39 19.17
C LEU A 148 -6.30 -12.54 20.71
N ALA A 149 -6.64 -11.50 21.49
CA ALA A 149 -6.63 -11.55 22.97
C ALA A 149 -7.54 -12.65 23.57
N HIS A 150 -8.55 -13.09 22.82
CA HIS A 150 -9.45 -14.18 23.20
C HIS A 150 -9.24 -15.44 22.37
N ALA A 151 -8.15 -15.51 21.58
CA ALA A 151 -7.81 -16.73 20.86
C ALA A 151 -7.34 -17.79 21.87
N GLN A 152 -8.21 -18.72 22.20
CA GLN A 152 -7.82 -19.93 22.94
C GLN A 152 -6.91 -20.76 22.04
N VAL A 153 -5.96 -21.49 22.65
CA VAL A 153 -5.19 -22.50 21.93
C VAL A 153 -6.22 -23.50 21.36
N LEU A 154 -6.42 -23.41 20.03
CA LEU A 154 -7.39 -24.24 19.34
C LEU A 154 -6.99 -25.71 19.52
N PRO A 155 -7.86 -26.57 20.04
CA PRO A 155 -7.64 -28.02 19.98
C PRO A 155 -7.46 -28.41 18.52
N ASP A 156 -6.64 -29.43 18.26
CA ASP A 156 -6.45 -29.91 16.89
C ASP A 156 -7.84 -30.24 16.27
N PRO A 157 -8.27 -29.52 15.21
CA PRO A 157 -9.58 -29.69 14.60
C PRO A 157 -9.86 -31.14 14.17
N LYS A 158 -8.80 -31.92 13.93
CA LYS A 158 -8.88 -33.35 13.60
C LYS A 158 -9.34 -34.22 14.79
N THR A 159 -9.24 -33.71 16.02
CA THR A 159 -9.64 -34.42 17.24
C THR A 159 -11.05 -34.05 17.69
N LEU A 160 -11.69 -33.07 17.05
CA LEU A 160 -13.01 -32.57 17.43
C LEU A 160 -14.13 -33.30 16.67
N THR A 161 -15.25 -33.52 17.36
CA THR A 161 -16.50 -33.96 16.69
C THR A 161 -17.03 -32.85 15.78
N ALA A 162 -17.84 -33.22 14.78
CA ALA A 162 -18.41 -32.26 13.84
C ALA A 162 -19.20 -31.14 14.54
N SER A 163 -19.94 -31.46 15.60
CA SER A 163 -20.70 -30.50 16.41
C SER A 163 -19.80 -29.57 17.22
N ALA A 164 -18.71 -30.09 17.82
CA ALA A 164 -17.73 -29.29 18.54
C ALA A 164 -16.97 -28.35 17.60
N LEU A 165 -16.66 -28.77 16.37
CA LEU A 165 -16.03 -27.94 15.35
C LEU A 165 -16.95 -26.78 14.91
N VAL A 166 -18.25 -27.03 14.74
CA VAL A 166 -19.23 -25.98 14.41
C VAL A 166 -19.36 -24.97 15.58
N ALA A 167 -19.45 -25.46 16.81
CA ALA A 167 -19.50 -24.59 17.98
C ALA A 167 -18.24 -23.74 18.15
N LEU A 168 -17.05 -24.33 17.93
CA LEU A 168 -15.78 -23.62 17.94
C LEU A 168 -15.71 -22.53 16.87
N ARG A 169 -16.08 -22.84 15.63
CA ARG A 169 -16.14 -21.86 14.55
C ARG A 169 -17.09 -20.71 14.85
N ALA A 170 -18.27 -21.02 15.42
CA ALA A 170 -19.23 -19.99 15.83
C ALA A 170 -18.70 -19.09 16.95
N HIS A 171 -17.97 -19.64 17.90
CA HIS A 171 -17.32 -18.86 18.96
C HIS A 171 -16.21 -17.96 18.43
N GLU A 172 -15.33 -18.53 17.60
CA GLU A 172 -14.25 -17.79 16.95
C GLU A 172 -14.78 -16.69 16.01
N ALA A 173 -15.88 -16.94 15.30
CA ALA A 173 -16.56 -15.96 14.46
C ALA A 173 -17.04 -14.74 15.27
N LYS A 174 -17.60 -14.98 16.49
CA LYS A 174 -18.06 -13.89 17.36
C LYS A 174 -16.91 -12.97 17.81
N SER A 175 -15.72 -13.51 18.05
CA SER A 175 -14.56 -12.70 18.48
C SER A 175 -14.06 -11.73 17.38
N VAL A 176 -14.36 -12.03 16.11
CA VAL A 176 -14.00 -11.17 14.98
C VAL A 176 -15.07 -10.08 14.73
N GLN A 177 -16.33 -10.37 15.01
CA GLN A 177 -17.47 -9.48 14.71
C GLN A 177 -17.38 -8.14 15.40
N GLY A 178 -17.12 -8.11 16.71
CA GLY A 178 -17.05 -6.88 17.50
C GLY A 178 -16.03 -5.87 16.96
N PRO A 179 -14.77 -6.25 16.81
CA PRO A 179 -13.73 -5.38 16.24
C PRO A 179 -14.09 -4.83 14.86
N PHE A 180 -14.60 -5.67 13.93
CA PHE A 180 -14.93 -5.20 12.59
C PHE A 180 -16.14 -4.26 12.55
N LEU A 181 -17.17 -4.48 13.39
CA LEU A 181 -18.30 -3.56 13.52
C LEU A 181 -17.86 -2.22 14.13
N MET A 182 -16.95 -2.23 15.08
CA MET A 182 -16.37 -1.00 15.65
C MET A 182 -15.61 -0.21 14.57
N ILE A 183 -14.80 -0.87 13.74
CA ILE A 183 -14.09 -0.24 12.62
C ILE A 183 -15.09 0.28 11.59
N ALA A 184 -16.11 -0.49 11.23
CA ALA A 184 -17.17 -0.06 10.31
C ALA A 184 -17.85 1.22 10.83
N SER A 185 -18.20 1.27 12.12
CA SER A 185 -18.79 2.45 12.74
C SER A 185 -17.85 3.65 12.71
N ALA A 186 -16.57 3.47 13.01
CA ALA A 186 -15.56 4.53 12.93
C ALA A 186 -15.40 5.07 11.50
N LEU A 187 -15.43 4.19 10.49
CA LEU A 187 -15.38 4.58 9.08
C LEU A 187 -16.63 5.38 8.65
N VAL A 188 -17.81 5.00 9.12
CA VAL A 188 -19.05 5.77 8.88
C VAL A 188 -18.95 7.16 9.51
N VAL A 189 -18.52 7.27 10.77
CA VAL A 189 -18.30 8.56 11.42
C VAL A 189 -17.30 9.41 10.63
N PHE A 190 -16.22 8.81 10.18
CA PHE A 190 -15.21 9.51 9.38
C PHE A 190 -15.77 9.94 8.00
N ALA A 191 -16.62 9.11 7.38
CA ALA A 191 -17.32 9.47 6.14
C ALA A 191 -18.24 10.68 6.35
N LEU A 192 -18.96 10.75 7.49
CA LEU A 192 -19.79 11.90 7.84
C LEU A 192 -18.97 13.18 8.03
N VAL A 193 -17.80 13.08 8.67
CA VAL A 193 -16.85 14.21 8.79
C VAL A 193 -16.38 14.67 7.41
N CYS A 194 -15.99 13.74 6.52
CA CYS A 194 -15.62 14.09 5.15
C CYS A 194 -16.79 14.69 4.36
N TRP A 195 -18.01 14.19 4.60
CA TRP A 195 -19.22 14.71 3.97
C TRP A 195 -19.53 16.15 4.40
N SER A 196 -19.28 16.52 5.64
CA SER A 196 -19.44 17.91 6.09
C SER A 196 -18.51 18.88 5.36
N ALA A 197 -17.31 18.41 5.01
CA ALA A 197 -16.30 19.18 4.28
C ALA A 197 -16.46 19.13 2.74
N ARG A 198 -17.45 18.42 2.19
CA ARG A 198 -17.59 18.16 0.74
C ARG A 198 -17.70 19.40 -0.16
N ARG A 199 -18.06 20.54 0.40
CA ARG A 199 -18.17 21.82 -0.32
C ARG A 199 -16.85 22.59 -0.38
N SER A 200 -15.85 22.18 0.38
CA SER A 200 -14.54 22.86 0.45
C SER A 200 -13.66 22.60 -0.78
N THR A 201 -13.96 21.57 -1.56
CA THR A 201 -13.31 21.29 -2.83
C THR A 201 -14.31 21.52 -3.95
N GLY A 202 -13.92 22.28 -4.97
CA GLY A 202 -14.73 22.48 -6.18
C GLY A 202 -15.08 21.14 -6.86
N PRO A 203 -16.03 21.14 -7.81
CA PRO A 203 -16.31 19.97 -8.64
C PRO A 203 -14.99 19.51 -9.28
N ALA A 204 -14.78 18.20 -9.39
CA ALA A 204 -13.71 17.70 -10.23
C ALA A 204 -14.01 18.10 -11.67
N ALA A 205 -12.98 18.50 -12.40
CA ALA A 205 -13.13 18.74 -13.81
C ALA A 205 -13.60 17.44 -14.49
N GLN A 206 -14.55 17.55 -15.40
CA GLN A 206 -15.05 16.41 -16.14
C GLN A 206 -13.95 15.90 -17.07
N THR A 207 -13.58 14.64 -16.95
CA THR A 207 -12.69 13.97 -17.90
C THR A 207 -13.36 13.92 -19.26
N GLY A 208 -12.90 14.75 -20.19
CA GLY A 208 -13.41 14.79 -21.56
C GLY A 208 -12.94 13.63 -22.45
N GLY A 209 -11.95 12.84 -22.02
CA GLY A 209 -11.37 11.72 -22.75
C GLY A 209 -11.56 10.39 -22.04
N GLY A 210 -11.87 9.33 -22.80
CA GLY A 210 -11.94 7.97 -22.26
C GLY A 210 -10.57 7.50 -21.73
N PHE A 211 -10.56 6.45 -20.91
CA PHE A 211 -9.36 5.85 -20.31
C PHE A 211 -8.23 5.57 -21.34
N VAL A 212 -8.61 5.23 -22.58
CA VAL A 212 -7.69 4.95 -23.70
C VAL A 212 -6.86 6.19 -24.10
N HIS A 213 -7.42 7.40 -24.03
CA HIS A 213 -6.71 8.64 -24.32
C HIS A 213 -5.50 8.84 -23.39
N LEU A 214 -5.61 8.42 -22.14
CA LEU A 214 -4.55 8.55 -21.14
C LEU A 214 -3.31 7.72 -21.48
N LEU A 215 -3.47 6.63 -22.21
CA LEU A 215 -2.35 5.79 -22.68
C LEU A 215 -1.45 6.51 -23.70
N GLY A 216 -1.92 7.60 -24.31
CA GLY A 216 -1.10 8.49 -25.15
C GLY A 216 -0.12 9.36 -24.35
N ASN A 217 -0.35 9.55 -23.06
CA ASN A 217 0.53 10.34 -22.22
C ASN A 217 1.73 9.50 -21.72
N ARG A 218 2.88 9.66 -22.41
CA ARG A 218 4.10 8.88 -22.09
C ARG A 218 4.54 9.00 -20.63
N ARG A 219 4.43 10.20 -20.05
CA ARG A 219 4.84 10.42 -18.66
C ARG A 219 3.98 9.65 -17.69
N LEU A 220 2.67 9.63 -17.89
CA LEU A 220 1.71 8.88 -17.09
C LEU A 220 1.93 7.37 -17.23
N VAL A 221 2.11 6.87 -18.47
CA VAL A 221 2.35 5.43 -18.71
C VAL A 221 3.67 4.98 -18.10
N LEU A 222 4.76 5.74 -18.27
CA LEU A 222 6.04 5.42 -17.61
C LEU A 222 5.91 5.47 -16.07
N GLY A 223 5.13 6.40 -15.54
CA GLY A 223 4.79 6.47 -14.12
C GLY A 223 4.00 5.25 -13.65
N ALA A 224 3.00 4.80 -14.42
CA ALA A 224 2.24 3.59 -14.10
C ALA A 224 3.14 2.34 -14.11
N LEU A 225 4.00 2.18 -15.10
CA LEU A 225 5.01 1.10 -15.13
C LEU A 225 5.97 1.20 -13.94
N SER A 226 6.31 2.41 -13.51
CA SER A 226 7.18 2.62 -12.35
C SER A 226 6.48 2.27 -11.04
N ILE A 227 5.16 2.54 -10.90
CA ILE A 227 4.37 2.07 -9.74
C ILE A 227 4.25 0.56 -9.75
N PHE A 228 4.00 -0.05 -10.91
CA PHE A 228 3.98 -1.52 -11.06
C PHE A 228 5.29 -2.15 -10.59
N ALA A 229 6.41 -1.63 -11.09
CA ALA A 229 7.75 -2.09 -10.71
C ALA A 229 8.03 -1.86 -9.22
N TYR A 230 7.67 -0.67 -8.68
CA TYR A 230 7.91 -0.32 -7.30
C TYR A 230 7.13 -1.22 -6.32
N VAL A 231 5.81 -1.29 -6.49
CA VAL A 231 4.97 -2.11 -5.58
C VAL A 231 5.36 -3.58 -5.70
N GLY A 232 5.69 -4.03 -6.92
CA GLY A 232 6.20 -5.35 -7.15
C GLY A 232 7.51 -5.64 -6.41
N ALA A 233 8.48 -4.74 -6.48
CA ALA A 233 9.76 -4.88 -5.78
C ALA A 233 9.58 -4.82 -4.25
N GLU A 234 8.78 -3.87 -3.75
CA GLU A 234 8.51 -3.71 -2.32
C GLU A 234 7.88 -4.97 -1.72
N VAL A 235 6.85 -5.52 -2.37
CA VAL A 235 6.16 -6.74 -1.90
C VAL A 235 7.07 -7.96 -2.04
N SER A 236 7.85 -8.07 -3.13
CA SER A 236 8.79 -9.17 -3.33
C SER A 236 9.84 -9.23 -2.22
N ILE A 237 10.44 -8.09 -1.89
CA ILE A 237 11.43 -8.01 -0.81
C ILE A 237 10.74 -8.25 0.53
N GLY A 238 9.64 -7.55 0.83
CA GLY A 238 8.93 -7.65 2.10
C GLY A 238 8.51 -9.08 2.45
N SER A 239 8.00 -9.83 1.46
CA SER A 239 7.62 -11.25 1.62
C SER A 239 8.80 -12.21 1.72
N SER A 240 9.98 -11.82 1.21
CA SER A 240 11.17 -12.67 1.20
C SER A 240 12.07 -12.48 2.43
N ILE A 241 11.94 -11.38 3.17
CA ILE A 241 12.85 -11.02 4.27
C ILE A 241 13.01 -12.15 5.29
N ALA A 242 11.89 -12.71 5.80
CA ALA A 242 11.97 -13.77 6.81
C ALA A 242 12.75 -14.97 6.30
N ASN A 243 12.41 -15.48 5.12
CA ASN A 243 13.09 -16.62 4.50
C ASN A 243 14.57 -16.33 4.25
N PHE A 244 14.89 -15.11 3.85
CA PHE A 244 16.28 -14.68 3.61
C PHE A 244 17.10 -14.64 4.91
N LEU A 245 16.53 -14.15 6.01
CA LEU A 245 17.19 -14.09 7.32
C LEU A 245 17.36 -15.48 7.97
N MET A 246 16.49 -16.44 7.63
CA MET A 246 16.60 -17.84 8.08
C MET A 246 17.70 -18.63 7.36
N MET A 247 18.22 -18.15 6.24
CA MET A 247 19.28 -18.84 5.51
C MET A 247 20.58 -18.87 6.32
N LYS A 248 21.27 -20.02 6.33
CA LYS A 248 22.50 -20.23 7.11
C LYS A 248 23.63 -19.26 6.78
N HIS A 249 23.74 -18.84 5.50
CA HIS A 249 24.78 -17.89 5.07
C HIS A 249 24.42 -16.43 5.44
N THR A 250 23.16 -16.15 5.79
CA THR A 250 22.74 -14.83 6.30
C THR A 250 22.88 -14.83 7.82
N LEU A 251 21.83 -15.11 8.58
CA LEU A 251 21.89 -15.14 10.04
C LEU A 251 21.47 -16.50 10.63
N GLY A 252 20.84 -17.39 9.85
CA GLY A 252 20.35 -18.68 10.33
C GLY A 252 19.31 -18.57 11.45
N LEU A 253 18.52 -17.50 11.47
CA LEU A 253 17.58 -17.21 12.53
C LEU A 253 16.42 -18.22 12.60
N SER A 254 15.80 -18.34 13.77
CA SER A 254 14.51 -19.00 13.88
C SER A 254 13.43 -18.24 13.11
N MET A 255 12.33 -18.93 12.75
CA MET A 255 11.19 -18.30 12.08
C MET A 255 10.59 -17.14 12.90
N HIS A 256 10.58 -17.28 14.22
CA HIS A 256 10.09 -16.25 15.14
C HIS A 256 10.96 -15.00 15.10
N ASP A 257 12.28 -15.16 15.21
CA ASP A 257 13.23 -14.04 15.26
C ASP A 257 13.30 -13.33 13.89
N ALA A 258 13.34 -14.10 12.81
CA ALA A 258 13.31 -13.56 11.45
C ALA A 258 12.01 -12.76 11.20
N GLY A 259 10.86 -13.27 11.65
CA GLY A 259 9.57 -12.58 11.56
C GLY A 259 9.55 -11.26 12.34
N SER A 260 10.17 -11.21 13.53
CA SER A 260 10.24 -9.98 14.33
C SER A 260 11.04 -8.87 13.64
N LEU A 261 12.08 -9.21 12.88
CA LEU A 261 12.91 -8.25 12.13
C LEU A 261 12.20 -7.62 10.93
N ILE A 262 11.09 -8.18 10.44
CA ILE A 262 10.27 -7.53 9.41
C ILE A 262 9.77 -6.17 9.91
N SER A 263 9.51 -6.02 11.20
CA SER A 263 9.13 -4.74 11.80
C SER A 263 10.21 -3.67 11.65
N VAL A 264 11.48 -4.05 11.60
CA VAL A 264 12.60 -3.12 11.37
C VAL A 264 12.54 -2.57 9.93
N TYR A 265 12.27 -3.43 8.93
CA TYR A 265 12.10 -2.99 7.54
C TYR A 265 10.98 -1.94 7.40
N TRP A 266 9.80 -2.22 7.96
CA TRP A 266 8.67 -1.29 7.92
C TRP A 266 8.90 -0.04 8.78
N GLY A 267 9.61 -0.18 9.90
CA GLY A 267 10.04 0.94 10.75
C GLY A 267 10.98 1.87 10.00
N LEU A 268 11.97 1.34 9.29
CA LEU A 268 12.88 2.12 8.43
C LEU A 268 12.11 2.79 7.28
N ALA A 269 11.13 2.12 6.69
CA ALA A 269 10.25 2.72 5.69
C ALA A 269 9.44 3.89 6.27
N MET A 270 8.93 3.78 7.48
CA MET A 270 8.22 4.86 8.18
C MET A 270 9.17 6.05 8.44
N VAL A 271 10.34 5.82 9.01
CA VAL A 271 11.35 6.87 9.25
C VAL A 271 11.74 7.54 7.94
N GLY A 272 11.96 6.74 6.89
CA GLY A 272 12.28 7.24 5.56
C GLY A 272 11.19 8.12 4.96
N ARG A 273 9.91 7.88 5.24
CA ARG A 273 8.80 8.73 4.78
C ARG A 273 8.83 10.11 5.44
N PHE A 274 9.09 10.18 6.73
CA PHE A 274 9.23 11.48 7.42
C PHE A 274 10.47 12.26 6.93
N ALA A 275 11.63 11.60 6.90
CA ALA A 275 12.88 12.21 6.42
C ALA A 275 12.77 12.58 4.93
N GLY A 276 12.20 11.70 4.12
CA GLY A 276 12.00 11.92 2.70
C GLY A 276 11.02 13.03 2.37
N SER A 277 9.96 13.20 3.16
CA SER A 277 9.05 14.35 3.02
C SER A 277 9.79 15.69 3.18
N TRP A 278 10.66 15.78 4.17
CA TRP A 278 11.51 16.95 4.37
C TRP A 278 12.50 17.16 3.22
N LEU A 279 13.14 16.08 2.75
CA LEU A 279 14.11 16.12 1.66
C LEU A 279 13.46 16.56 0.34
N LEU A 280 12.26 16.03 0.03
CA LEU A 280 11.46 16.38 -1.15
C LEU A 280 10.95 17.83 -1.12
N GLY A 281 10.93 18.47 0.04
CA GLY A 281 10.69 19.90 0.19
C GLY A 281 11.88 20.77 -0.24
N LYS A 282 13.09 20.19 -0.34
CA LYS A 282 14.34 20.91 -0.62
C LYS A 282 14.96 20.55 -1.97
N LEU A 283 14.80 19.32 -2.43
CA LEU A 283 15.43 18.79 -3.63
C LEU A 283 14.40 18.43 -4.71
N PRO A 284 14.80 18.45 -6.00
CA PRO A 284 13.93 18.01 -7.09
C PRO A 284 13.49 16.55 -6.92
N ALA A 285 12.18 16.32 -6.98
CA ALA A 285 11.57 15.02 -6.69
C ALA A 285 12.14 13.87 -7.53
N GLY A 286 12.36 14.09 -8.85
CA GLY A 286 12.95 13.08 -9.73
C GLY A 286 14.38 12.68 -9.33
N ARG A 287 15.21 13.62 -8.83
CA ARG A 287 16.56 13.29 -8.36
C ARG A 287 16.53 12.49 -7.06
N VAL A 288 15.65 12.84 -6.14
CA VAL A 288 15.47 12.09 -4.88
C VAL A 288 14.97 10.68 -5.19
N LEU A 289 14.01 10.54 -6.10
CA LEU A 289 13.51 9.24 -6.56
C LEU A 289 14.64 8.39 -7.14
N MET A 290 15.41 8.95 -8.08
CA MET A 290 16.55 8.25 -8.68
C MET A 290 17.56 7.77 -7.62
N GLY A 291 17.95 8.66 -6.70
CA GLY A 291 18.88 8.32 -5.62
C GLY A 291 18.37 7.20 -4.71
N CYS A 292 17.08 7.25 -4.36
CA CYS A 292 16.45 6.21 -3.55
C CYS A 292 16.34 4.87 -4.31
N ALA A 293 15.97 4.89 -5.59
CA ALA A 293 15.90 3.66 -6.39
C ALA A 293 17.29 3.02 -6.59
N VAL A 294 18.32 3.83 -6.88
CA VAL A 294 19.72 3.35 -6.98
C VAL A 294 20.17 2.77 -5.63
N GLY A 295 19.91 3.46 -4.51
CA GLY A 295 20.25 2.98 -3.17
C GLY A 295 19.57 1.65 -2.82
N ALA A 296 18.27 1.52 -3.11
CA ALA A 296 17.52 0.27 -2.92
C ALA A 296 18.10 -0.87 -3.77
N GLY A 297 18.42 -0.59 -5.04
CA GLY A 297 19.02 -1.56 -5.95
C GLY A 297 20.41 -2.03 -5.48
N ILE A 298 21.28 -1.11 -5.07
CA ILE A 298 22.61 -1.43 -4.52
C ILE A 298 22.49 -2.31 -3.27
N LEU A 299 21.59 -1.95 -2.34
CA LEU A 299 21.35 -2.72 -1.11
C LEU A 299 20.82 -4.13 -1.43
N ALA A 300 19.93 -4.27 -2.41
CA ALA A 300 19.43 -5.57 -2.83
C ALA A 300 20.57 -6.44 -3.47
N VAL A 301 21.47 -5.83 -4.25
CA VAL A 301 22.65 -6.51 -4.79
C VAL A 301 23.62 -6.92 -3.66
N ILE A 302 23.87 -6.04 -2.69
CA ILE A 302 24.70 -6.36 -1.53
C ILE A 302 24.08 -7.52 -0.75
N ALA A 303 22.78 -7.49 -0.50
CA ALA A 303 22.08 -8.56 0.20
C ALA A 303 22.23 -9.91 -0.52
N GLY A 304 22.09 -9.95 -1.84
CA GLY A 304 22.21 -11.18 -2.62
C GLY A 304 23.64 -11.75 -2.72
N ASN A 305 24.68 -10.94 -2.50
CA ASN A 305 26.08 -11.35 -2.68
C ASN A 305 26.89 -11.40 -1.37
N ALA A 306 26.43 -10.72 -0.31
CA ALA A 306 27.08 -10.73 0.99
C ALA A 306 26.54 -11.85 1.89
N GLY A 307 27.15 -12.03 3.07
CA GLY A 307 26.69 -12.93 4.12
C GLY A 307 26.58 -12.24 5.48
N GLY A 308 26.04 -12.96 6.45
CA GLY A 308 25.98 -12.52 7.84
C GLY A 308 25.19 -11.22 8.05
N LEU A 309 25.66 -10.42 9.00
CA LEU A 309 25.02 -9.13 9.36
C LEU A 309 24.98 -8.12 8.21
N LEU A 310 25.93 -8.16 7.27
CA LEU A 310 25.95 -7.24 6.14
C LEU A 310 24.78 -7.51 5.20
N ALA A 311 24.53 -8.78 4.86
CA ALA A 311 23.39 -9.17 4.04
C ALA A 311 22.05 -8.82 4.72
N ALA A 312 21.93 -9.15 6.01
CA ALA A 312 20.75 -8.85 6.79
C ALA A 312 20.48 -7.34 6.92
N GLY A 313 21.52 -6.57 7.24
CA GLY A 313 21.43 -5.11 7.33
C GLY A 313 21.08 -4.47 5.98
N ALA A 314 21.63 -4.97 4.89
CA ALA A 314 21.34 -4.49 3.54
C ALA A 314 19.86 -4.70 3.18
N ILE A 315 19.33 -5.93 3.31
CA ILE A 315 17.94 -6.23 2.94
C ILE A 315 16.94 -5.42 3.77
N LEU A 316 17.19 -5.28 5.07
CA LEU A 316 16.34 -4.50 5.96
C LEU A 316 16.38 -2.99 5.63
N SER A 317 17.57 -2.49 5.26
CA SER A 317 17.75 -1.07 4.92
C SER A 317 17.08 -0.67 3.61
N VAL A 318 16.73 -1.62 2.74
CA VAL A 318 15.93 -1.33 1.53
C VAL A 318 14.64 -0.61 1.88
N GLY A 319 14.02 -0.92 3.03
CA GLY A 319 12.80 -0.25 3.50
C GLY A 319 12.94 1.27 3.58
N LEU A 320 14.09 1.78 4.04
CA LEU A 320 14.37 3.22 4.10
C LEU A 320 14.30 3.88 2.72
N PHE A 321 14.86 3.25 1.70
CA PHE A 321 14.90 3.76 0.33
C PHE A 321 13.59 3.54 -0.44
N ASN A 322 12.82 2.53 -0.06
CA ASN A 322 11.47 2.30 -0.61
C ASN A 322 10.47 3.37 -0.19
N SER A 323 10.69 3.99 0.95
CA SER A 323 9.77 4.86 1.67
C SER A 323 9.08 5.94 0.81
N ILE A 324 9.84 6.63 -0.06
CA ILE A 324 9.35 7.80 -0.83
C ILE A 324 8.95 7.45 -2.26
N GLN A 325 9.23 6.24 -2.72
CA GLN A 325 9.15 5.95 -4.16
C GLN A 325 7.71 6.04 -4.66
N PHE A 326 6.74 5.38 -4.00
CA PHE A 326 5.33 5.45 -4.41
C PHE A 326 4.79 6.89 -4.50
N PRO A 327 4.84 7.71 -3.42
CA PRO A 327 4.29 9.06 -3.46
C PRO A 327 5.01 9.95 -4.47
N THR A 328 6.31 9.76 -4.66
CA THR A 328 7.10 10.56 -5.61
C THR A 328 6.77 10.19 -7.06
N ILE A 329 6.73 8.88 -7.39
CA ILE A 329 6.33 8.42 -8.73
C ILE A 329 4.92 8.93 -9.05
N PHE A 330 3.99 8.78 -8.10
CA PHE A 330 2.60 9.19 -8.27
C PHE A 330 2.49 10.68 -8.60
N THR A 331 3.13 11.55 -7.81
CA THR A 331 3.07 13.01 -8.03
C THR A 331 3.75 13.44 -9.32
N LEU A 332 4.88 12.82 -9.68
CA LEU A 332 5.57 13.08 -10.94
C LEU A 332 4.72 12.64 -12.14
N ALA A 333 4.00 11.55 -12.03
CA ALA A 333 3.18 11.00 -13.10
C ALA A 333 1.91 11.82 -13.39
N ILE A 334 1.27 12.37 -12.35
CA ILE A 334 0.06 13.19 -12.50
C ILE A 334 0.36 14.66 -12.81
N GLU A 335 1.63 15.09 -12.79
CA GLU A 335 1.99 16.48 -13.03
C GLU A 335 1.56 16.91 -14.44
N GLY A 336 0.79 18.01 -14.52
CA GLY A 336 0.31 18.58 -15.77
C GLY A 336 -0.90 17.88 -16.39
N LEU A 337 -1.51 16.87 -15.75
CA LEU A 337 -2.71 16.21 -16.27
C LEU A 337 -3.98 17.08 -16.22
N GLY A 338 -4.01 18.11 -15.37
CA GLY A 338 -5.18 18.98 -15.26
C GLY A 338 -6.47 18.20 -15.02
N GLU A 339 -7.42 18.30 -15.94
CA GLU A 339 -8.73 17.63 -15.87
C GLU A 339 -8.66 16.11 -15.95
N ASP A 340 -7.60 15.56 -16.55
CA ASP A 340 -7.38 14.11 -16.68
C ASP A 340 -6.82 13.46 -15.39
N THR A 341 -6.53 14.26 -14.35
CA THR A 341 -5.96 13.75 -13.09
C THR A 341 -6.75 12.61 -12.45
N PRO A 342 -8.11 12.62 -12.41
CA PRO A 342 -8.87 11.49 -11.86
C PRO A 342 -8.63 10.17 -12.59
N GLY A 343 -8.69 10.21 -13.93
CA GLY A 343 -8.41 9.05 -14.77
C GLY A 343 -6.96 8.57 -14.66
N GLY A 344 -6.00 9.51 -14.65
CA GLY A 344 -4.57 9.24 -14.46
C GLY A 344 -4.31 8.58 -13.10
N SER A 345 -4.95 9.04 -12.03
CA SER A 345 -4.88 8.42 -10.71
C SER A 345 -5.43 6.99 -10.73
N GLY A 346 -6.53 6.75 -11.44
CA GLY A 346 -7.07 5.40 -11.65
C GLY A 346 -6.06 4.47 -12.31
N LEU A 347 -5.37 4.94 -13.39
CA LEU A 347 -4.33 4.17 -14.08
C LEU A 347 -3.13 3.87 -13.16
N LEU A 348 -2.68 4.84 -12.37
CA LEU A 348 -1.58 4.64 -11.42
C LEU A 348 -1.95 3.67 -10.30
N CYS A 349 -3.17 3.73 -9.77
CA CYS A 349 -3.63 2.79 -8.75
C CYS A 349 -3.88 1.37 -9.33
N LEU A 350 -4.31 1.26 -10.60
CA LEU A 350 -4.37 -0.03 -11.29
C LEU A 350 -2.99 -0.70 -11.36
N ALA A 351 -1.95 0.08 -11.59
CA ALA A 351 -0.57 -0.43 -11.65
C ALA A 351 -0.06 -1.02 -10.32
N ILE A 352 -0.75 -0.79 -9.18
CA ILE A 352 -0.46 -1.43 -7.89
C ILE A 352 -0.56 -2.97 -7.98
N VAL A 353 -1.25 -3.50 -8.99
CA VAL A 353 -1.29 -4.95 -9.29
C VAL A 353 0.10 -5.56 -9.52
N GLY A 354 1.13 -4.77 -9.75
CA GLY A 354 2.52 -5.21 -9.74
C GLY A 354 2.91 -5.96 -8.47
N GLY A 355 2.29 -5.63 -7.33
CA GLY A 355 2.43 -6.35 -6.05
C GLY A 355 1.89 -7.79 -6.05
N ALA A 356 1.07 -8.16 -7.03
CA ALA A 356 0.69 -9.56 -7.25
C ALA A 356 1.62 -10.28 -8.26
N VAL A 357 2.09 -9.56 -9.28
CA VAL A 357 2.79 -10.17 -10.43
C VAL A 357 4.28 -10.34 -10.17
N VAL A 358 4.98 -9.30 -9.71
CA VAL A 358 6.44 -9.33 -9.54
C VAL A 358 6.88 -10.32 -8.44
N PRO A 359 6.16 -10.44 -7.28
CA PRO A 359 6.51 -11.47 -6.29
C PRO A 359 6.41 -12.90 -6.85
N LEU A 360 5.47 -13.17 -7.75
CA LEU A 360 5.41 -14.48 -8.42
C LEU A 360 6.64 -14.73 -9.28
N ALA A 361 7.09 -13.73 -10.04
CA ALA A 361 8.32 -13.83 -10.82
C ALA A 361 9.57 -14.00 -9.92
N THR A 362 9.60 -13.29 -8.78
CA THR A 362 10.66 -13.42 -7.79
C THR A 362 10.66 -14.81 -7.14
N GLY A 363 9.49 -15.33 -6.79
CA GLY A 363 9.33 -16.68 -6.24
C GLY A 363 9.77 -17.75 -7.24
N PHE A 364 9.34 -17.64 -8.50
CA PHE A 364 9.81 -18.55 -9.57
C PHE A 364 11.33 -18.52 -9.73
N ALA A 365 11.93 -17.33 -9.72
CA ALA A 365 13.38 -17.20 -9.75
C ALA A 365 14.04 -17.82 -8.52
N ALA A 366 13.44 -17.68 -7.32
CA ALA A 366 13.95 -18.26 -6.08
C ALA A 366 13.94 -19.78 -6.10
N ASP A 367 12.91 -20.41 -6.67
CA ASP A 367 12.78 -21.86 -6.79
C ASP A 367 13.84 -22.46 -7.73
N HIS A 368 14.29 -21.72 -8.77
CA HIS A 368 15.23 -22.22 -9.78
C HIS A 368 16.66 -21.78 -9.55
N LEU A 369 16.89 -20.57 -9.04
CA LEU A 369 18.20 -19.94 -8.93
C LEU A 369 18.63 -19.72 -7.46
N GLY A 370 17.72 -19.96 -6.53
CA GLY A 370 17.91 -19.63 -5.11
C GLY A 370 17.53 -18.18 -4.79
N LEU A 371 17.17 -17.96 -3.52
CA LEU A 371 16.60 -16.69 -3.05
C LEU A 371 17.55 -15.49 -3.21
N ALA A 372 18.87 -15.70 -3.07
CA ALA A 372 19.85 -14.65 -3.23
C ALA A 372 19.87 -14.07 -4.67
N LEU A 373 19.86 -14.93 -5.69
CA LEU A 373 19.82 -14.51 -7.09
C LEU A 373 18.41 -14.00 -7.49
N ALA A 374 17.35 -14.48 -6.84
CA ALA A 374 16.01 -13.99 -7.10
C ALA A 374 15.83 -12.50 -6.77
N LEU A 375 16.67 -11.94 -5.87
CA LEU A 375 16.70 -10.50 -5.59
C LEU A 375 17.09 -9.65 -6.83
N LEU A 376 17.61 -10.25 -7.90
CA LEU A 376 17.83 -9.54 -9.16
C LEU A 376 16.51 -9.07 -9.82
N VAL A 377 15.40 -9.75 -9.57
CA VAL A 377 14.08 -9.30 -10.08
C VAL A 377 13.71 -7.92 -9.53
N PRO A 378 13.66 -7.67 -8.22
CA PRO A 378 13.46 -6.33 -7.69
C PRO A 378 14.58 -5.34 -8.07
N VAL A 379 15.84 -5.77 -8.28
CA VAL A 379 16.93 -4.89 -8.76
C VAL A 379 16.61 -4.33 -10.14
N VAL A 380 16.09 -5.15 -11.07
CA VAL A 380 15.63 -4.69 -12.39
C VAL A 380 14.51 -3.66 -12.26
N CYS A 381 13.58 -3.89 -11.32
CA CYS A 381 12.52 -2.93 -11.04
C CYS A 381 13.09 -1.58 -10.53
N TYR A 382 14.06 -1.61 -9.62
CA TYR A 382 14.72 -0.39 -9.14
C TYR A 382 15.51 0.33 -10.22
N ALA A 383 16.19 -0.40 -11.11
CA ALA A 383 16.87 0.21 -12.26
C ALA A 383 15.88 0.96 -13.16
N TRP A 384 14.72 0.36 -13.44
CA TRP A 384 13.62 1.03 -14.18
C TRP A 384 13.16 2.32 -13.49
N ILE A 385 12.92 2.27 -12.17
CA ILE A 385 12.49 3.42 -11.38
C ILE A 385 13.56 4.53 -11.38
N ALA A 386 14.84 4.16 -11.29
CA ALA A 386 15.94 5.10 -11.37
C ALA A 386 15.98 5.83 -12.73
N CYS A 387 15.74 5.11 -13.84
CA CYS A 387 15.61 5.70 -15.17
C CYS A 387 14.42 6.68 -15.24
N TYR A 388 13.26 6.31 -14.68
CA TYR A 388 12.11 7.21 -14.61
C TYR A 388 12.43 8.47 -13.78
N GLY A 389 13.11 8.32 -12.64
CA GLY A 389 13.57 9.44 -11.80
C GLY A 389 14.52 10.36 -12.55
N LEU A 390 15.43 9.81 -13.38
CA LEU A 390 16.33 10.58 -14.21
C LEU A 390 15.57 11.38 -15.29
N ILE A 391 14.64 10.75 -16.00
CA ILE A 391 13.80 11.40 -17.03
C ILE A 391 13.00 12.55 -16.44
N THR A 392 12.49 12.39 -15.21
CA THR A 392 11.67 13.40 -14.53
C THR A 392 12.47 14.35 -13.64
N SER A 393 13.81 14.31 -13.68
CA SER A 393 14.68 15.08 -12.77
C SER A 393 14.57 16.60 -12.89
N GLY A 394 14.05 17.11 -14.00
CA GLY A 394 13.77 18.54 -14.25
C GLY A 394 12.43 19.02 -13.71
N SER A 395 11.55 18.11 -13.31
CA SER A 395 10.17 18.36 -12.87
C SER A 395 10.09 18.66 -11.38
N LEU A 396 9.03 19.35 -10.93
CA LEU A 396 8.75 19.68 -9.52
C LEU A 396 10.00 20.22 -8.78
N ARG A 397 10.49 21.38 -9.22
CA ARG A 397 11.57 22.08 -8.49
C ARG A 397 11.01 22.69 -7.21
N PRO A 398 11.75 22.63 -6.06
CA PRO A 398 11.33 23.28 -4.83
C PRO A 398 11.11 24.78 -5.02
N ALA A 399 10.15 25.35 -4.31
CA ALA A 399 9.70 26.75 -4.44
C ALA A 399 10.71 27.83 -4.02
N ALA A 400 11.97 27.48 -3.74
CA ALA A 400 13.00 28.41 -3.22
C ALA A 400 13.39 29.57 -4.16
N ARG A 401 12.79 29.70 -5.35
CA ARG A 401 13.04 30.84 -6.28
C ARG A 401 11.84 31.76 -6.51
N GLY A 402 10.65 31.45 -5.99
CA GLY A 402 9.45 32.27 -6.21
C GLY A 402 9.36 33.52 -5.34
N LEU A 403 10.12 33.62 -4.25
CA LEU A 403 10.09 34.77 -3.35
C LEU A 403 11.04 35.91 -3.75
N ALA A 404 11.98 35.66 -4.64
CA ALA A 404 12.93 36.69 -5.08
C ALA A 404 12.40 37.58 -6.23
N ILE A 405 11.33 37.19 -6.93
CA ILE A 405 10.80 37.94 -8.07
C ILE A 405 9.61 38.84 -7.66
N ALA A 406 9.01 38.62 -6.48
CA ALA A 406 7.91 39.46 -5.98
C ALA A 406 8.37 40.65 -5.13
N ALA A 407 9.68 40.85 -4.94
CA ALA A 407 10.26 41.91 -4.09
C ALA A 407 10.93 43.04 -4.88
N SER A 408 10.73 43.13 -6.20
CA SER A 408 11.14 44.35 -6.94
C SER A 408 9.97 45.34 -6.95
N PRO A 409 10.11 46.54 -6.35
CA PRO A 409 9.10 47.59 -6.45
C PRO A 409 9.00 48.06 -7.90
N PRO A 410 7.81 48.47 -8.38
CA PRO A 410 7.68 49.09 -9.71
C PRO A 410 8.44 50.39 -9.74
N ALA A 411 9.19 50.57 -10.83
CA ALA A 411 9.94 51.82 -11.12
C ALA A 411 8.99 52.96 -11.54
#